data_896a3a7fe3bafd61914adb19a6664c7f
#
_entry.id   896a3a7fe3bafd61914adb19a6664c7f
#
_cell.length_a   1.000
_cell.length_b   1.000
_cell.length_c   1.000
_cell.angle_alpha   90.00
_cell.angle_beta   90.00
_cell.angle_gamma   90.00
#
_symmetry.space_group_name_H-M   'P 1'
#
loop_
_entity.id
_entity.type
_entity.pdbx_description
1 polymer ?
#
loop_
_entity_poly.entity_id
_entity_poly.type
_entity_poly.pdbx_seq_one_letter_code
_entity_poly.pdbx_strand_id
1 'polypeptide(L)'
;DSGQTHDIIEIMNYRKAMERALELLHYHPLTIETICELHRILLTGARGQTKSPGEIRTIQNYIGPEGTGIENATFIPPRPEDVLPALRNWEQYLTLDEKDPLVQLAILKAQFELIHPFRDGNGRIGRMLVPLFLYHKKIIGSPLFYISAYFESHQLLYYTKLKAISQENSWDDWIAFFLHAIIEQAEDNCRKATEILDLYNVMKQQIPKTKYSIQVLDFLFSRPIFTSSKFMKETGIPKQTAVKLMSDLEKAGIVTIFHEGKGRKPSSYRFEKLLAISQ
;
A
#
# COMPACT_ATOMS: atom_id res chain seq x y z
N ASP A 1 -9.31 13.47 17.06
CA ASP A 1 -7.97 13.88 16.54
C ASP A 1 -6.89 12.83 16.70
N SER A 2 -6.89 11.97 17.75
CA SER A 2 -5.86 10.93 17.92
C SER A 2 -5.94 9.82 16.86
N GLY A 3 -7.13 9.40 16.44
CA GLY A 3 -7.32 8.36 15.43
C GLY A 3 -6.76 8.76 14.06
N GLN A 4 -7.07 9.94 13.57
CA GLN A 4 -6.55 10.46 12.29
C GLN A 4 -5.03 10.59 12.27
N THR A 5 -4.40 10.87 13.42
CA THR A 5 -2.94 10.93 13.52
C THR A 5 -2.32 9.54 13.37
N HIS A 6 -2.92 8.50 13.96
CA HIS A 6 -2.45 7.12 13.81
C HIS A 6 -2.59 6.61 12.37
N ASP A 7 -3.70 6.89 11.69
CA ASP A 7 -3.90 6.47 10.30
C ASP A 7 -2.86 7.12 9.36
N ILE A 8 -2.55 8.40 9.57
CA ILE A 8 -1.49 9.09 8.82
C ILE A 8 -0.12 8.43 9.06
N ILE A 9 0.21 8.09 10.32
CA ILE A 9 1.46 7.41 10.65
C ILE A 9 1.52 6.03 9.97
N GLU A 10 0.44 5.26 9.98
CA GLU A 10 0.38 3.95 9.32
C GLU A 10 0.63 4.05 7.81
N ILE A 11 0.00 5.02 7.12
CA ILE A 11 0.22 5.27 5.69
C ILE A 11 1.68 5.67 5.42
N MET A 12 2.24 6.57 6.23
CA MET A 12 3.64 6.99 6.11
C MET A 12 4.61 5.84 6.34
N ASN A 13 4.33 4.98 7.31
CA ASN A 13 5.15 3.81 7.61
C ASN A 13 5.05 2.76 6.50
N TYR A 14 3.85 2.54 5.94
CA TYR A 14 3.69 1.65 4.78
C TYR A 14 4.54 2.12 3.61
N ARG A 15 4.51 3.41 3.30
CA ARG A 15 5.34 3.99 2.25
C ARG A 15 6.84 3.80 2.52
N LYS A 16 7.30 4.12 3.75
CA LYS A 16 8.71 3.91 4.14
C LYS A 16 9.14 2.45 4.05
N ALA A 17 8.25 1.53 4.46
CA ALA A 17 8.51 0.10 4.37
C ALA A 17 8.64 -0.34 2.90
N MET A 18 7.78 0.16 2.00
CA MET A 18 7.88 -0.12 0.56
C MET A 18 9.17 0.46 -0.05
N GLU A 19 9.54 1.70 0.28
CA GLU A 19 10.80 2.32 -0.15
C GLU A 19 12.00 1.47 0.30
N ARG A 20 11.99 1.03 1.58
CA ARG A 20 13.04 0.16 2.12
C ARG A 20 13.07 -1.22 1.47
N ALA A 21 11.91 -1.81 1.20
CA ALA A 21 11.82 -3.08 0.50
C ALA A 21 12.46 -3.02 -0.89
N LEU A 22 12.25 -1.95 -1.66
CA LEU A 22 12.89 -1.75 -2.96
C LEU A 22 14.41 -1.68 -2.87
N GLU A 23 14.94 -0.99 -1.87
CA GLU A 23 16.38 -0.93 -1.63
C GLU A 23 16.95 -2.34 -1.36
N LEU A 24 16.28 -3.11 -0.49
CA LEU A 24 16.72 -4.45 -0.13
C LEU A 24 16.61 -5.42 -1.32
N LEU A 25 15.49 -5.42 -2.05
CA LEU A 25 15.25 -6.31 -3.17
C LEU A 25 16.13 -6.02 -4.39
N HIS A 26 16.79 -4.89 -4.43
CA HIS A 26 17.79 -4.60 -5.46
C HIS A 26 19.04 -5.48 -5.31
N TYR A 27 19.39 -5.87 -4.07
CA TYR A 27 20.61 -6.59 -3.76
C TYR A 27 20.37 -7.99 -3.19
N HIS A 28 19.20 -8.24 -2.62
CA HIS A 28 18.88 -9.47 -1.89
C HIS A 28 17.52 -10.03 -2.30
N PRO A 29 17.30 -11.35 -2.21
CA PRO A 29 15.97 -11.93 -2.39
C PRO A 29 15.04 -11.50 -1.26
N LEU A 30 13.73 -11.70 -1.46
CA LEU A 30 12.74 -11.57 -0.41
C LEU A 30 12.90 -12.70 0.61
N THR A 31 13.17 -12.37 1.88
CA THR A 31 13.44 -13.32 2.96
C THR A 31 12.62 -13.02 4.21
N ILE A 32 12.64 -13.93 5.17
CA ILE A 32 12.03 -13.72 6.50
C ILE A 32 12.64 -12.49 7.18
N GLU A 33 13.95 -12.30 7.09
CA GLU A 33 14.65 -11.15 7.66
C GLU A 33 14.15 -9.83 7.04
N THR A 34 13.98 -9.81 5.71
CA THR A 34 13.37 -8.67 5.01
C THR A 34 11.98 -8.37 5.56
N ILE A 35 11.15 -9.40 5.68
CA ILE A 35 9.77 -9.24 6.21
C ILE A 35 9.79 -8.71 7.65
N CYS A 36 10.67 -9.20 8.50
CA CYS A 36 10.84 -8.72 9.88
C CYS A 36 11.29 -7.25 9.91
N GLU A 37 12.20 -6.84 9.02
CA GLU A 37 12.61 -5.43 8.92
C GLU A 37 11.45 -4.54 8.49
N LEU A 38 10.70 -4.93 7.46
CA LEU A 38 9.52 -4.19 7.00
C LEU A 38 8.43 -4.10 8.09
N HIS A 39 8.20 -5.17 8.81
CA HIS A 39 7.27 -5.20 9.93
C HIS A 39 7.67 -4.23 11.04
N ARG A 40 8.96 -4.12 11.37
CA ARG A 40 9.47 -3.13 12.35
C ARG A 40 9.15 -1.71 11.91
N ILE A 41 9.39 -1.39 10.63
CA ILE A 41 9.09 -0.06 10.07
C ILE A 41 7.59 0.22 10.14
N LEU A 42 6.74 -0.74 9.76
CA LEU A 42 5.28 -0.59 9.74
C LEU A 42 4.69 -0.24 11.12
N LEU A 43 5.22 -0.80 12.19
CA LEU A 43 4.68 -0.60 13.54
C LEU A 43 5.32 0.55 14.30
N THR A 44 6.36 1.20 13.77
CA THR A 44 7.05 2.30 14.45
C THR A 44 6.12 3.50 14.67
N GLY A 45 5.82 3.83 15.94
CA GLY A 45 4.94 4.95 16.29
C GLY A 45 3.46 4.79 15.90
N ALA A 46 3.07 3.63 15.36
CA ALA A 46 1.72 3.30 14.94
C ALA A 46 1.02 2.34 15.92
N ARG A 47 -0.22 1.98 15.61
CA ARG A 47 -0.93 0.91 16.34
C ARG A 47 -0.10 -0.38 16.26
N GLY A 48 0.01 -1.09 17.37
CA GLY A 48 0.83 -2.31 17.48
C GLY A 48 2.30 -2.07 17.84
N GLN A 49 2.75 -0.84 18.09
CA GLN A 49 4.13 -0.54 18.50
C GLN A 49 4.60 -1.35 19.71
N THR A 50 3.72 -1.71 20.63
CA THR A 50 4.01 -2.53 21.83
C THR A 50 3.90 -4.04 21.56
N LYS A 51 3.67 -4.45 20.31
CA LYS A 51 3.45 -5.84 19.90
C LYS A 51 4.70 -6.46 19.25
N SER A 52 5.89 -6.16 19.78
CA SER A 52 7.19 -6.70 19.32
C SER A 52 7.44 -6.46 17.82
N PRO A 53 7.63 -5.18 17.38
CA PRO A 53 7.89 -4.87 15.98
C PRO A 53 9.13 -5.56 15.43
N GLY A 54 8.97 -6.32 14.34
CA GLY A 54 10.06 -7.04 13.68
C GLY A 54 10.40 -8.41 14.29
N GLU A 55 9.67 -8.84 15.31
CA GLU A 55 9.93 -10.12 15.98
C GLU A 55 8.81 -11.13 15.69
N ILE A 56 9.20 -12.35 15.37
CA ILE A 56 8.28 -13.48 15.25
C ILE A 56 7.70 -13.77 16.65
N ARG A 57 6.40 -14.02 16.71
CA ARG A 57 5.71 -14.27 17.98
C ARG A 57 6.21 -15.53 18.69
N THR A 58 6.33 -15.42 20.00
CA THR A 58 6.66 -16.52 20.91
C THR A 58 5.49 -16.89 21.81
N ILE A 59 4.34 -16.25 21.60
CA ILE A 59 3.10 -16.51 22.34
C ILE A 59 1.99 -16.86 21.36
N GLN A 60 0.98 -17.59 21.84
CA GLN A 60 -0.22 -17.88 21.05
C GLN A 60 -0.99 -16.60 20.81
N ASN A 61 -1.38 -16.39 19.55
CA ASN A 61 -2.35 -15.38 19.15
C ASN A 61 -3.60 -16.04 18.53
N TYR A 62 -4.62 -15.28 18.30
CA TYR A 62 -5.85 -15.71 17.66
C TYR A 62 -6.48 -14.54 16.90
N ILE A 63 -7.34 -14.84 15.95
CA ILE A 63 -8.15 -13.89 15.20
C ILE A 63 -9.59 -14.09 15.64
N GLY A 64 -10.26 -13.03 16.08
CA GLY A 64 -11.64 -13.08 16.57
C GLY A 64 -12.18 -11.67 16.84
N PRO A 65 -13.43 -11.56 17.33
CA PRO A 65 -14.00 -10.27 17.70
C PRO A 65 -13.16 -9.56 18.76
N GLU A 66 -13.05 -8.25 18.63
CA GLU A 66 -12.26 -7.43 19.56
C GLU A 66 -12.78 -7.57 21.00
N GLY A 67 -11.86 -7.69 21.95
CA GLY A 67 -12.18 -7.82 23.37
C GLY A 67 -12.65 -9.21 23.82
N THR A 68 -12.64 -10.21 22.92
CA THR A 68 -12.98 -11.59 23.28
C THR A 68 -11.73 -12.43 23.52
N GLY A 69 -11.88 -13.55 24.26
CA GLY A 69 -10.81 -14.51 24.48
C GLY A 69 -10.66 -15.51 23.33
N ILE A 70 -9.64 -16.36 23.45
CA ILE A 70 -9.32 -17.40 22.45
C ILE A 70 -10.47 -18.41 22.24
N GLU A 71 -11.32 -18.58 23.23
CA GLU A 71 -12.53 -19.43 23.17
C GLU A 71 -13.54 -18.95 22.13
N ASN A 72 -13.52 -17.67 21.77
CA ASN A 72 -14.36 -17.05 20.75
C ASN A 72 -13.62 -16.76 19.45
N ALA A 73 -12.42 -17.36 19.28
CA ALA A 73 -11.62 -17.14 18.10
C ALA A 73 -12.29 -17.68 16.83
N THR A 74 -12.25 -16.90 15.76
CA THR A 74 -12.67 -17.34 14.42
C THR A 74 -11.58 -18.15 13.72
N PHE A 75 -10.31 -17.93 14.11
CA PHE A 75 -9.16 -18.68 13.65
C PHE A 75 -8.06 -18.69 14.72
N ILE A 76 -7.45 -19.86 14.94
CA ILE A 76 -6.29 -20.05 15.83
C ILE A 76 -5.11 -20.46 14.95
N PRO A 77 -4.09 -19.59 14.78
CA PRO A 77 -2.88 -19.93 14.05
C PRO A 77 -2.06 -21.03 14.73
N PRO A 78 -1.02 -21.59 14.05
CA PRO A 78 -0.12 -22.58 14.62
C PRO A 78 0.45 -22.18 15.98
N ARG A 79 0.85 -23.15 16.77
CA ARG A 79 1.51 -22.91 18.07
C ARG A 79 2.82 -22.14 17.85
N PRO A 80 3.30 -21.37 18.84
CA PRO A 80 4.49 -20.54 18.71
C PRO A 80 5.72 -21.30 18.24
N GLU A 81 5.92 -22.50 18.73
CA GLU A 81 7.03 -23.40 18.37
C GLU A 81 7.00 -23.86 16.90
N ASP A 82 5.83 -23.89 16.28
CA ASP A 82 5.64 -24.31 14.89
C ASP A 82 5.79 -23.14 13.89
N VAL A 83 5.79 -21.89 14.36
CA VAL A 83 5.79 -20.69 13.48
C VAL A 83 7.08 -20.59 12.67
N LEU A 84 8.23 -20.67 13.32
CA LEU A 84 9.52 -20.53 12.63
C LEU A 84 9.79 -21.68 11.65
N PRO A 85 9.52 -22.97 11.98
CA PRO A 85 9.56 -24.05 11.00
C PRO A 85 8.65 -23.81 9.79
N ALA A 86 7.40 -23.37 10.01
CA ALA A 86 6.48 -23.07 8.93
C ALA A 86 6.95 -21.91 8.05
N LEU A 87 7.50 -20.84 8.64
CA LEU A 87 8.07 -19.73 7.89
C LEU A 87 9.30 -20.14 7.07
N ARG A 88 10.15 -21.02 7.58
CA ARG A 88 11.29 -21.54 6.81
C ARG A 88 10.84 -22.35 5.59
N ASN A 89 9.80 -23.16 5.74
CA ASN A 89 9.19 -23.87 4.61
C ASN A 89 8.56 -22.88 3.61
N TRP A 90 7.87 -21.86 4.09
CA TRP A 90 7.31 -20.77 3.29
C TRP A 90 8.41 -20.04 2.49
N GLU A 91 9.54 -19.73 3.12
CA GLU A 91 10.67 -19.06 2.48
C GLU A 91 11.33 -19.95 1.42
N GLN A 92 11.49 -21.24 1.70
CA GLN A 92 11.97 -22.21 0.70
C GLN A 92 11.06 -22.24 -0.53
N TYR A 93 9.73 -22.29 -0.32
CA TYR A 93 8.76 -22.26 -1.42
C TYR A 93 8.81 -20.95 -2.22
N LEU A 94 9.04 -19.82 -1.55
CA LEU A 94 9.19 -18.52 -2.19
C LEU A 94 10.39 -18.49 -3.18
N THR A 95 11.47 -19.21 -2.88
CA THR A 95 12.66 -19.25 -3.74
C THR A 95 12.53 -20.17 -4.95
N LEU A 96 11.53 -21.05 -4.98
CA LEU A 96 11.30 -21.94 -6.12
C LEU A 96 10.89 -21.14 -7.37
N ASP A 97 11.26 -21.69 -8.51
CA ASP A 97 10.83 -21.17 -9.81
C ASP A 97 9.65 -22.01 -10.32
N GLU A 98 8.46 -21.68 -9.82
CA GLU A 98 7.24 -22.39 -10.18
C GLU A 98 6.79 -22.03 -11.59
N LYS A 99 6.10 -22.98 -12.24
CA LYS A 99 5.59 -22.82 -13.62
C LYS A 99 4.67 -21.59 -13.74
N ASP A 100 3.85 -21.32 -12.72
CA ASP A 100 2.97 -20.17 -12.67
C ASP A 100 3.25 -19.35 -11.40
N PRO A 101 3.91 -18.20 -11.53
CA PRO A 101 4.25 -17.36 -10.38
C PRO A 101 3.03 -16.73 -9.72
N LEU A 102 1.88 -16.58 -10.39
CA LEU A 102 0.67 -16.03 -9.76
C LEU A 102 0.00 -17.06 -8.87
N VAL A 103 0.02 -18.35 -9.29
CA VAL A 103 -0.42 -19.45 -8.42
C VAL A 103 0.52 -19.59 -7.23
N GLN A 104 1.84 -19.51 -7.44
CA GLN A 104 2.82 -19.48 -6.34
C GLN A 104 2.53 -18.36 -5.36
N LEU A 105 2.25 -17.16 -5.85
CA LEU A 105 1.89 -16.02 -5.02
C LEU A 105 0.60 -16.25 -4.21
N ALA A 106 -0.42 -16.84 -4.82
CA ALA A 106 -1.67 -17.17 -4.14
C ALA A 106 -1.43 -18.10 -2.95
N ILE A 107 -0.61 -19.14 -3.15
CA ILE A 107 -0.24 -20.10 -2.10
C ILE A 107 0.59 -19.41 -1.01
N LEU A 108 1.62 -18.67 -1.37
CA LEU A 108 2.46 -17.92 -0.41
C LEU A 108 1.64 -16.95 0.43
N LYS A 109 0.68 -16.24 -0.19
CA LYS A 109 -0.19 -15.30 0.49
C LYS A 109 -1.09 -16.00 1.51
N ALA A 110 -1.72 -17.11 1.13
CA ALA A 110 -2.53 -17.89 2.05
C ALA A 110 -1.71 -18.46 3.21
N GLN A 111 -0.58 -19.09 2.91
CA GLN A 111 0.29 -19.66 3.94
C GLN A 111 0.75 -18.59 4.95
N PHE A 112 1.17 -17.40 4.48
CA PHE A 112 1.57 -16.32 5.37
C PHE A 112 0.43 -15.89 6.31
N GLU A 113 -0.80 -15.75 5.80
CA GLU A 113 -1.96 -15.40 6.63
C GLU A 113 -2.31 -16.50 7.63
N LEU A 114 -2.19 -17.77 7.24
CA LEU A 114 -2.48 -18.92 8.11
C LEU A 114 -1.39 -19.13 9.18
N ILE A 115 -0.11 -18.92 8.85
CA ILE A 115 1.00 -18.96 9.82
C ILE A 115 0.86 -17.85 10.85
N HIS A 116 0.46 -16.66 10.41
CA HIS A 116 0.22 -15.47 11.24
C HIS A 116 1.39 -15.17 12.17
N PRO A 117 2.59 -14.88 11.62
CA PRO A 117 3.85 -14.96 12.36
C PRO A 117 4.06 -13.85 13.39
N PHE A 118 3.33 -12.76 13.33
CA PHE A 118 3.50 -11.60 14.20
C PHE A 118 2.36 -11.46 15.20
N ARG A 119 2.60 -10.71 16.28
CA ARG A 119 1.56 -10.40 17.28
C ARG A 119 0.50 -9.41 16.78
N ASP A 120 0.87 -8.56 15.81
CA ASP A 120 0.03 -7.59 15.12
C ASP A 120 0.66 -7.29 13.75
N GLY A 121 -0.07 -6.65 12.82
CA GLY A 121 0.46 -6.20 11.54
C GLY A 121 0.58 -7.28 10.45
N ASN A 122 0.16 -8.52 10.70
CA ASN A 122 0.21 -9.60 9.71
C ASN A 122 -0.52 -9.25 8.40
N GLY A 123 -1.73 -8.72 8.48
CA GLY A 123 -2.49 -8.33 7.30
C GLY A 123 -1.82 -7.20 6.49
N ARG A 124 -1.15 -6.25 7.15
CA ARG A 124 -0.39 -5.17 6.49
C ARG A 124 0.81 -5.74 5.72
N ILE A 125 1.58 -6.62 6.35
CA ILE A 125 2.68 -7.36 5.69
C ILE A 125 2.14 -8.24 4.58
N GLY A 126 1.11 -9.03 4.84
CA GLY A 126 0.52 -9.91 3.84
C GLY A 126 0.03 -9.18 2.57
N ARG A 127 -0.50 -7.97 2.71
CA ARG A 127 -0.83 -7.12 1.55
C ARG A 127 0.41 -6.58 0.83
N MET A 128 1.45 -6.23 1.58
CA MET A 128 2.73 -5.77 1.02
C MET A 128 3.48 -6.87 0.27
N LEU A 129 3.34 -8.12 0.67
CA LEU A 129 3.97 -9.27 -0.01
C LEU A 129 3.55 -9.39 -1.48
N VAL A 130 2.31 -9.03 -1.82
CA VAL A 130 1.81 -9.16 -3.20
C VAL A 130 2.62 -8.32 -4.18
N PRO A 131 2.69 -6.97 -4.07
CA PRO A 131 3.49 -6.18 -4.98
C PRO A 131 4.99 -6.47 -4.89
N LEU A 132 5.51 -6.84 -3.71
CA LEU A 132 6.92 -7.17 -3.55
C LEU A 132 7.31 -8.47 -4.27
N PHE A 133 6.47 -9.49 -4.20
CA PHE A 133 6.68 -10.74 -4.94
C PHE A 133 6.60 -10.51 -6.46
N LEU A 134 5.59 -9.80 -6.94
CA LEU A 134 5.45 -9.47 -8.35
C LEU A 134 6.66 -8.70 -8.88
N TYR A 135 7.18 -7.75 -8.10
CA TYR A 135 8.38 -7.01 -8.43
C TYR A 135 9.64 -7.91 -8.40
N HIS A 136 9.79 -8.73 -7.36
CA HIS A 136 10.91 -9.68 -7.22
C HIS A 136 10.98 -10.67 -8.41
N LYS A 137 9.83 -11.19 -8.83
CA LYS A 137 9.70 -12.08 -10.00
C LYS A 137 9.74 -11.31 -11.35
N LYS A 138 9.96 -9.98 -11.34
CA LYS A 138 10.02 -9.12 -12.53
C LYS A 138 8.75 -9.13 -13.39
N ILE A 139 7.60 -9.44 -12.79
CA ILE A 139 6.28 -9.40 -13.45
C ILE A 139 5.84 -7.94 -13.61
N ILE A 140 6.15 -7.09 -12.64
CA ILE A 140 5.91 -5.64 -12.69
C ILE A 140 7.23 -4.88 -12.53
N GLY A 141 7.35 -3.74 -13.20
CA GLY A 141 8.56 -2.90 -13.17
C GLY A 141 8.67 -2.00 -11.92
N SER A 142 7.59 -1.88 -11.16
CA SER A 142 7.52 -1.11 -9.90
C SER A 142 6.46 -1.76 -9.00
N PRO A 143 6.65 -1.81 -7.66
CA PRO A 143 5.69 -2.46 -6.76
C PRO A 143 4.45 -1.59 -6.50
N LEU A 144 3.90 -1.01 -7.56
CA LEU A 144 2.69 -0.20 -7.57
C LEU A 144 1.47 -1.05 -7.91
N PHE A 145 1.20 -2.05 -7.07
CA PHE A 145 0.05 -2.94 -7.23
C PHE A 145 -0.68 -3.07 -5.88
N TYR A 146 -1.82 -2.39 -5.75
CA TYR A 146 -2.56 -2.30 -4.49
C TYR A 146 -3.80 -3.18 -4.54
N ILE A 147 -3.68 -4.40 -4.05
CA ILE A 147 -4.79 -5.38 -3.99
C ILE A 147 -5.74 -5.13 -2.80
N SER A 148 -5.42 -4.18 -1.93
CA SER A 148 -6.18 -3.94 -0.69
C SER A 148 -7.63 -3.60 -0.94
N ALA A 149 -7.93 -2.77 -1.95
CA ALA A 149 -9.30 -2.36 -2.26
C ALA A 149 -10.20 -3.56 -2.61
N TYR A 150 -9.67 -4.51 -3.39
CA TYR A 150 -10.40 -5.72 -3.72
C TYR A 150 -10.69 -6.58 -2.48
N PHE A 151 -9.69 -6.80 -1.62
CA PHE A 151 -9.89 -7.59 -0.41
C PHE A 151 -10.82 -6.91 0.61
N GLU A 152 -10.84 -5.59 0.67
CA GLU A 152 -11.77 -4.84 1.52
C GLU A 152 -13.22 -4.95 1.02
N SER A 153 -13.44 -4.80 -0.28
CA SER A 153 -14.78 -4.93 -0.87
C SER A 153 -15.32 -6.38 -0.84
N HIS A 154 -14.42 -7.38 -0.76
CA HIS A 154 -14.77 -8.80 -0.70
C HIS A 154 -14.34 -9.46 0.62
N GLN A 155 -14.32 -8.70 1.73
CA GLN A 155 -13.74 -9.13 3.00
C GLN A 155 -14.32 -10.44 3.53
N LEU A 156 -15.63 -10.59 3.50
CA LEU A 156 -16.29 -11.82 3.97
C LEU A 156 -15.85 -13.04 3.15
N LEU A 157 -15.83 -12.92 1.83
CA LEU A 157 -15.41 -13.98 0.92
C LEU A 157 -13.94 -14.35 1.13
N TYR A 158 -13.08 -13.33 1.28
CA TYR A 158 -11.65 -13.50 1.57
C TYR A 158 -11.42 -14.37 2.82
N TYR A 159 -12.05 -14.05 3.94
CA TYR A 159 -11.91 -14.84 5.16
C TYR A 159 -12.55 -16.24 5.05
N THR A 160 -13.67 -16.35 4.36
CA THR A 160 -14.30 -17.65 4.11
C THR A 160 -13.37 -18.57 3.31
N LYS A 161 -12.76 -18.08 2.23
CA LYS A 161 -11.84 -18.87 1.41
C LYS A 161 -10.55 -19.25 2.15
N LEU A 162 -9.97 -18.33 2.94
CA LEU A 162 -8.81 -18.66 3.79
C LEU A 162 -9.15 -19.73 4.85
N LYS A 163 -10.32 -19.65 5.46
CA LYS A 163 -10.79 -20.62 6.45
C LYS A 163 -10.99 -22.01 5.81
N ALA A 164 -11.55 -22.07 4.60
CA ALA A 164 -11.76 -23.32 3.88
C ALA A 164 -10.44 -24.05 3.56
N ILE A 165 -9.32 -23.35 3.35
CA ILE A 165 -8.01 -24.00 3.20
C ILE A 165 -7.67 -24.83 4.45
N SER A 166 -7.80 -24.24 5.65
CA SER A 166 -7.41 -24.91 6.89
C SER A 166 -8.40 -25.98 7.34
N GLN A 167 -9.67 -25.90 6.96
CA GLN A 167 -10.72 -26.84 7.39
C GLN A 167 -11.00 -27.95 6.38
N GLU A 168 -10.91 -27.64 5.09
CA GLU A 168 -11.40 -28.48 4.00
C GLU A 168 -10.33 -28.75 2.93
N ASN A 169 -9.10 -28.22 3.13
CA ASN A 169 -8.01 -28.28 2.12
C ASN A 169 -8.42 -27.67 0.75
N SER A 170 -9.30 -26.67 0.75
CA SER A 170 -9.88 -26.06 -0.45
C SER A 170 -8.92 -25.03 -1.10
N TRP A 171 -7.77 -25.52 -1.59
CA TRP A 171 -6.77 -24.67 -2.25
C TRP A 171 -7.22 -24.12 -3.59
N ASP A 172 -7.90 -24.93 -4.41
CA ASP A 172 -8.34 -24.53 -5.76
C ASP A 172 -9.28 -23.34 -5.70
N ASP A 173 -10.20 -23.35 -4.76
CA ASP A 173 -11.14 -22.26 -4.53
C ASP A 173 -10.47 -20.96 -4.09
N TRP A 174 -9.43 -21.06 -3.24
CA TRP A 174 -8.63 -19.92 -2.84
C TRP A 174 -7.82 -19.37 -4.02
N ILE A 175 -7.13 -20.25 -4.75
CA ILE A 175 -6.32 -19.85 -5.89
C ILE A 175 -7.19 -19.15 -6.93
N ALA A 176 -8.34 -19.72 -7.27
CA ALA A 176 -9.29 -19.09 -8.20
C ALA A 176 -9.74 -17.70 -7.73
N PHE A 177 -10.12 -17.56 -6.46
CA PHE A 177 -10.48 -16.28 -5.86
C PHE A 177 -9.33 -15.27 -5.93
N PHE A 178 -8.11 -15.68 -5.58
CA PHE A 178 -6.94 -14.80 -5.57
C PHE A 178 -6.56 -14.35 -6.98
N LEU A 179 -6.57 -15.27 -7.96
CA LEU A 179 -6.28 -14.93 -9.36
C LEU A 179 -7.32 -13.96 -9.94
N HIS A 180 -8.58 -14.14 -9.58
CA HIS A 180 -9.65 -13.20 -9.97
C HIS A 180 -9.39 -11.81 -9.37
N ALA A 181 -9.00 -11.74 -8.10
CA ALA A 181 -8.60 -10.49 -7.45
C ALA A 181 -7.43 -9.80 -8.17
N ILE A 182 -6.42 -10.57 -8.61
CA ILE A 182 -5.29 -10.04 -9.39
C ILE A 182 -5.76 -9.46 -10.73
N ILE A 183 -6.65 -10.17 -11.45
CA ILE A 183 -7.18 -9.73 -12.75
C ILE A 183 -7.93 -8.41 -12.60
N GLU A 184 -8.95 -8.36 -11.73
CA GLU A 184 -9.76 -7.15 -11.53
C GLU A 184 -8.91 -5.96 -11.08
N GLN A 185 -7.96 -6.19 -10.17
CA GLN A 185 -7.08 -5.10 -9.72
C GLN A 185 -6.11 -4.65 -10.81
N ALA A 186 -5.61 -5.56 -11.65
CA ALA A 186 -4.75 -5.19 -12.78
C ALA A 186 -5.51 -4.36 -13.81
N GLU A 187 -6.74 -4.73 -14.13
CA GLU A 187 -7.61 -3.98 -15.05
C GLU A 187 -7.90 -2.58 -14.51
N ASP A 188 -8.26 -2.46 -13.21
CA ASP A 188 -8.48 -1.15 -12.57
C ASP A 188 -7.22 -0.28 -12.58
N ASN A 189 -6.07 -0.84 -12.25
CA ASN A 189 -4.80 -0.13 -12.27
C ASN A 189 -4.42 0.34 -13.69
N CYS A 190 -4.64 -0.49 -14.72
CA CYS A 190 -4.40 -0.11 -16.12
C CYS A 190 -5.35 1.01 -16.55
N ARG A 191 -6.63 0.94 -16.20
CA ARG A 191 -7.62 1.98 -16.46
C ARG A 191 -7.19 3.30 -15.82
N LYS A 192 -6.90 3.30 -14.51
CA LYS A 192 -6.45 4.49 -13.79
C LYS A 192 -5.17 5.09 -14.37
N ALA A 193 -4.20 4.25 -14.72
CA ALA A 193 -2.96 4.72 -15.34
C ALA A 193 -3.21 5.41 -16.69
N THR A 194 -4.10 4.86 -17.51
CA THR A 194 -4.51 5.45 -18.79
C THR A 194 -5.20 6.79 -18.57
N GLU A 195 -6.18 6.85 -17.68
CA GLU A 195 -6.91 8.09 -17.34
C GLU A 195 -5.97 9.18 -16.78
N ILE A 196 -4.98 8.81 -15.98
CA ILE A 196 -3.95 9.75 -15.47
C ILE A 196 -3.10 10.29 -16.63
N LEU A 197 -2.67 9.43 -17.56
CA LEU A 197 -1.89 9.83 -18.72
C LEU A 197 -2.68 10.76 -19.63
N ASP A 198 -3.94 10.45 -19.89
CA ASP A 198 -4.84 11.27 -20.69
C ASP A 198 -5.07 12.63 -20.02
N LEU A 199 -5.32 12.63 -18.70
CA LEU A 199 -5.43 13.87 -17.94
C LEU A 199 -4.14 14.69 -18.02
N TYR A 200 -2.96 14.07 -17.92
CA TYR A 200 -1.67 14.74 -18.04
C TYR A 200 -1.55 15.44 -19.42
N ASN A 201 -1.88 14.75 -20.49
CA ASN A 201 -1.83 15.30 -21.85
C ASN A 201 -2.83 16.47 -22.04
N VAL A 202 -4.02 16.38 -21.49
CA VAL A 202 -5.02 17.47 -21.50
C VAL A 202 -4.51 18.66 -20.71
N MET A 203 -4.00 18.44 -19.48
CA MET A 203 -3.50 19.50 -18.62
C MET A 203 -2.28 20.21 -19.20
N LYS A 204 -1.43 19.52 -19.95
CA LYS A 204 -0.30 20.11 -20.69
C LYS A 204 -0.74 21.21 -21.67
N GLN A 205 -1.96 21.13 -22.18
CA GLN A 205 -2.54 22.17 -23.05
C GLN A 205 -3.23 23.30 -22.27
N GLN A 206 -3.78 23.01 -21.11
CA GLN A 206 -4.60 23.93 -20.30
C GLN A 206 -3.81 24.77 -19.30
N ILE A 207 -2.65 24.25 -18.82
CA ILE A 207 -1.79 24.97 -17.87
C ILE A 207 -1.26 26.28 -18.52
N PRO A 208 -1.16 27.39 -17.74
CA PRO A 208 -0.60 28.66 -18.21
C PRO A 208 0.77 28.48 -18.88
N LYS A 209 0.90 28.95 -20.11
CA LYS A 209 2.14 28.77 -20.92
C LYS A 209 3.25 29.71 -20.38
N THR A 210 4.17 29.13 -19.64
CA THR A 210 5.36 29.80 -19.12
C THR A 210 6.57 28.89 -19.23
N LYS A 211 7.75 29.37 -18.99
CA LYS A 211 8.95 28.52 -18.90
C LYS A 211 8.88 27.47 -17.77
N TYR A 212 7.92 27.58 -16.86
CA TYR A 212 7.71 26.69 -15.72
C TYR A 212 6.56 25.71 -15.93
N SER A 213 5.88 25.70 -17.09
CA SER A 213 4.66 24.91 -17.30
C SER A 213 4.83 23.42 -17.02
N ILE A 214 5.92 22.80 -17.51
CA ILE A 214 6.18 21.36 -17.23
C ILE A 214 6.43 21.14 -15.73
N GLN A 215 7.19 21.99 -15.09
CA GLN A 215 7.51 21.91 -13.67
C GLN A 215 6.26 22.03 -12.78
N VAL A 216 5.33 22.90 -13.15
CA VAL A 216 4.01 23.04 -12.49
C VAL A 216 3.18 21.78 -12.71
N LEU A 217 3.15 21.28 -13.93
CA LEU A 217 2.40 20.07 -14.29
C LEU A 217 2.90 18.86 -13.48
N ASP A 218 4.19 18.60 -13.50
CA ASP A 218 4.82 17.48 -12.76
C ASP A 218 4.56 17.60 -11.25
N PHE A 219 4.63 18.82 -10.71
CA PHE A 219 4.29 19.06 -9.31
C PHE A 219 2.83 18.70 -9.01
N LEU A 220 1.86 19.15 -9.81
CA LEU A 220 0.44 18.87 -9.59
C LEU A 220 0.13 17.37 -9.64
N PHE A 221 0.76 16.63 -10.57
CA PHE A 221 0.58 15.19 -10.67
C PHE A 221 1.29 14.40 -9.57
N SER A 222 2.39 14.90 -9.04
CA SER A 222 3.07 14.29 -7.89
C SER A 222 2.48 14.67 -6.53
N ARG A 223 1.76 15.81 -6.46
CA ARG A 223 1.21 16.40 -5.24
C ARG A 223 -0.19 16.98 -5.49
N PRO A 224 -1.21 16.13 -5.64
CA PRO A 224 -2.57 16.62 -5.91
C PRO A 224 -3.21 17.38 -4.73
N ILE A 225 -2.67 17.23 -3.52
CA ILE A 225 -3.04 18.01 -2.33
C ILE A 225 -1.78 18.67 -1.78
N PHE A 226 -1.76 19.99 -1.72
CA PHE A 226 -0.57 20.73 -1.34
C PHE A 226 -0.87 22.10 -0.74
N THR A 227 0.14 22.72 -0.12
CA THR A 227 0.08 24.11 0.35
C THR A 227 0.85 25.02 -0.59
N SER A 228 0.49 26.32 -0.61
CA SER A 228 1.24 27.32 -1.39
C SER A 228 2.73 27.37 -1.04
N SER A 229 3.08 27.16 0.23
CA SER A 229 4.47 27.10 0.68
C SER A 229 5.21 25.90 0.11
N LYS A 230 4.55 24.73 0.05
CA LYS A 230 5.11 23.50 -0.50
C LYS A 230 5.32 23.61 -2.00
N PHE A 231 4.34 24.20 -2.72
CA PHE A 231 4.46 24.50 -4.14
C PHE A 231 5.71 25.32 -4.43
N MET A 232 5.90 26.45 -3.73
CA MET A 232 7.07 27.30 -3.91
C MET A 232 8.39 26.59 -3.59
N LYS A 233 8.41 25.82 -2.50
CA LYS A 233 9.62 25.11 -2.05
C LYS A 233 10.06 24.01 -3.03
N GLU A 234 9.14 23.18 -3.47
CA GLU A 234 9.46 22.00 -4.30
C GLU A 234 9.65 22.36 -5.77
N THR A 235 8.94 23.36 -6.28
CA THR A 235 9.15 23.84 -7.66
C THR A 235 10.32 24.78 -7.81
N GLY A 236 10.80 25.44 -6.74
CA GLY A 236 11.87 26.44 -6.84
C GLY A 236 11.49 27.68 -7.68
N ILE A 237 10.21 27.86 -8.03
CA ILE A 237 9.73 29.01 -8.80
C ILE A 237 9.80 30.26 -7.93
N PRO A 238 10.32 31.41 -8.45
CA PRO A 238 10.36 32.65 -7.72
C PRO A 238 9.01 33.06 -7.16
N LYS A 239 8.98 33.53 -5.90
CA LYS A 239 7.74 33.76 -5.12
C LYS A 239 6.67 34.54 -5.88
N GLN A 240 7.03 35.65 -6.53
CA GLN A 240 6.07 36.47 -7.27
C GLN A 240 5.43 35.69 -8.44
N THR A 241 6.24 34.94 -9.18
CA THR A 241 5.78 34.11 -10.29
C THR A 241 4.92 32.94 -9.78
N ALA A 242 5.31 32.30 -8.67
CA ALA A 242 4.56 31.22 -8.06
C ALA A 242 3.16 31.69 -7.59
N VAL A 243 3.06 32.85 -6.95
CA VAL A 243 1.78 33.43 -6.52
C VAL A 243 0.88 33.71 -7.72
N LYS A 244 1.44 34.28 -8.80
CA LYS A 244 0.67 34.53 -10.04
C LYS A 244 0.19 33.22 -10.66
N LEU A 245 1.08 32.22 -10.79
CA LEU A 245 0.73 30.92 -11.35
C LEU A 245 -0.38 30.21 -10.54
N MET A 246 -0.28 30.26 -9.20
CA MET A 246 -1.34 29.70 -8.35
C MET A 246 -2.68 30.36 -8.58
N SER A 247 -2.72 31.70 -8.68
CA SER A 247 -3.94 32.43 -9.00
C SER A 247 -4.50 32.09 -10.39
N ASP A 248 -3.61 31.94 -11.38
CA ASP A 248 -4.01 31.59 -12.75
C ASP A 248 -4.57 30.14 -12.82
N LEU A 249 -3.96 29.19 -12.09
CA LEU A 249 -4.44 27.81 -11.97
C LEU A 249 -5.81 27.72 -11.28
N GLU A 250 -6.03 28.54 -10.25
CA GLU A 250 -7.30 28.62 -9.53
C GLU A 250 -8.40 29.23 -10.43
N LYS A 251 -8.12 30.35 -11.11
CA LYS A 251 -9.05 30.99 -12.06
C LYS A 251 -9.41 30.07 -13.23
N ALA A 252 -8.48 29.25 -13.67
CA ALA A 252 -8.72 28.24 -14.69
C ALA A 252 -9.46 26.98 -14.19
N GLY A 253 -9.78 26.91 -12.89
CA GLY A 253 -10.47 25.77 -12.27
C GLY A 253 -9.63 24.48 -12.29
N ILE A 254 -8.29 24.60 -12.41
CA ILE A 254 -7.36 23.46 -12.38
C ILE A 254 -7.15 23.01 -10.94
N VAL A 255 -7.01 23.96 -10.01
CA VAL A 255 -6.91 23.72 -8.58
C VAL A 255 -8.00 24.46 -7.82
N THR A 256 -8.43 23.89 -6.70
CA THR A 256 -9.41 24.50 -5.79
C THR A 256 -8.78 24.74 -4.42
N ILE A 257 -9.12 25.87 -3.77
CA ILE A 257 -8.76 26.11 -2.38
C ILE A 257 -9.75 25.36 -1.48
N PHE A 258 -9.26 24.55 -0.55
CA PHE A 258 -10.10 23.90 0.45
C PHE A 258 -9.81 24.39 1.89
N HIS A 259 -8.69 25.10 2.08
CA HIS A 259 -8.39 25.87 3.28
C HIS A 259 -7.74 27.20 2.90
N GLU A 260 -8.37 28.30 3.25
CA GLU A 260 -7.77 29.62 3.10
C GLU A 260 -6.67 29.85 4.14
N GLY A 261 -5.55 30.40 3.70
CA GLY A 261 -4.46 30.80 4.58
C GLY A 261 -4.87 31.97 5.50
N LYS A 262 -4.47 31.93 6.78
CA LYS A 262 -4.64 33.04 7.73
C LYS A 262 -3.31 33.33 8.43
N GLY A 263 -2.86 34.57 8.34
CA GLY A 263 -1.60 34.99 8.96
C GLY A 263 -0.39 34.23 8.42
N ARG A 264 0.24 33.40 9.26
CA ARG A 264 1.41 32.58 8.86
C ARG A 264 1.02 31.21 8.27
N LYS A 265 -0.24 30.81 8.32
CA LYS A 265 -0.70 29.53 7.76
C LYS A 265 -0.93 29.69 6.25
N PRO A 266 -0.29 28.87 5.40
CA PRO A 266 -0.47 28.94 3.95
C PRO A 266 -1.82 28.38 3.53
N SER A 267 -2.34 28.82 2.38
CA SER A 267 -3.52 28.22 1.75
C SER A 267 -3.22 26.79 1.29
N SER A 268 -4.24 25.93 1.35
CA SER A 268 -4.19 24.55 0.88
C SER A 268 -5.07 24.36 -0.35
N TYR A 269 -4.54 23.63 -1.31
CA TYR A 269 -5.12 23.44 -2.64
C TYR A 269 -5.31 21.97 -2.95
N ARG A 270 -6.30 21.67 -3.82
CA ARG A 270 -6.54 20.33 -4.39
C ARG A 270 -6.57 20.39 -5.90
N PHE A 271 -6.02 19.35 -6.53
CA PHE A 271 -6.20 19.06 -7.94
C PHE A 271 -7.28 17.98 -8.09
N GLU A 272 -8.55 18.41 -8.06
CA GLU A 272 -9.72 17.55 -7.99
C GLU A 272 -9.80 16.51 -9.12
N LYS A 273 -9.45 16.90 -10.36
CA LYS A 273 -9.49 16.00 -11.52
C LYS A 273 -8.60 14.77 -11.33
N LEU A 274 -7.42 14.93 -10.74
CA LEU A 274 -6.53 13.81 -10.48
C LEU A 274 -7.00 12.97 -9.28
N LEU A 275 -7.52 13.62 -8.25
CA LEU A 275 -8.07 12.93 -7.08
C LEU A 275 -9.29 12.06 -7.44
N ALA A 276 -10.12 12.51 -8.38
CA ALA A 276 -11.29 11.75 -8.84
C ALA A 276 -10.93 10.43 -9.53
N ILE A 277 -9.77 10.36 -10.23
CA ILE A 277 -9.30 9.11 -10.85
C ILE A 277 -8.81 8.11 -9.79
N SER A 278 -8.31 8.59 -8.67
CA SER A 278 -7.73 7.74 -7.61
C SER A 278 -8.76 7.17 -6.63
N GLN A 279 -10.01 7.62 -6.71
CA GLN A 279 -11.13 7.07 -5.94
C GLN A 279 -11.73 5.86 -6.65
#